data_1f5710d46271a4deec92ab75a75d69bd
#
_entry.id   1f5710d46271a4deec92ab75a75d69bd
#
_cell.length_a   1.000
_cell.length_b   1.000
_cell.length_c   1.000
_cell.angle_alpha   90.00
_cell.angle_beta   90.00
_cell.angle_gamma   90.00
#
_symmetry.space_group_name_H-M   'P 1'
#
loop_
_entity.id
_entity.type
_entity.pdbx_description
1 polymer ?
#
loop_
_entity_poly.entity_id
_entity_poly.type
_entity_poly.pdbx_seq_one_letter_code
_entity_poly.pdbx_strand_id
1 'polypeptide(L)'
;MAVKVPELKKLGVQVLAMSTDSRFSHKVWHEEELSKMVPGGIPYPMLSDAGGKIGQLYGVYDEASGVDIRGRFLIDPDGVIQAMEVLTPAVGRNVSELLRQVQAFQLVRASKGAEVTPSGWQPGKPTLKVGPALVGKVWTVWSTDLAF
;
A
#
# COMPACT_ATOMS: atom_id res chain seq x y z
N MET A 1 -6.12 -0.69 -8.83
CA MET A 1 -4.99 0.22 -8.59
C MET A 1 -5.01 1.40 -9.56
N ALA A 2 -4.95 1.19 -10.85
CA ALA A 2 -4.78 2.25 -11.86
C ALA A 2 -5.71 3.46 -11.69
N VAL A 3 -7.02 3.22 -11.50
CA VAL A 3 -8.02 4.29 -11.31
C VAL A 3 -7.82 5.14 -10.05
N LYS A 4 -7.02 4.67 -9.09
CA LYS A 4 -6.69 5.38 -7.85
C LYS A 4 -5.33 6.08 -7.87
N VAL A 5 -4.57 5.93 -8.94
CA VAL A 5 -3.26 6.59 -9.09
C VAL A 5 -3.33 8.12 -9.01
N PRO A 6 -4.34 8.80 -9.59
CA PRO A 6 -4.46 10.25 -9.41
C PRO A 6 -4.59 10.69 -7.95
N GLU A 7 -5.31 9.94 -7.12
CA GLU A 7 -5.42 10.20 -5.68
C GLU A 7 -4.09 9.94 -4.97
N LEU A 8 -3.41 8.84 -5.28
CA LEU A 8 -2.08 8.52 -4.74
C LEU A 8 -1.04 9.57 -5.12
N LYS A 9 -1.04 10.05 -6.36
CA LYS A 9 -0.15 11.13 -6.80
C LYS A 9 -0.38 12.44 -6.04
N LYS A 10 -1.63 12.80 -5.73
CA LYS A 10 -1.94 13.97 -4.89
C LYS A 10 -1.36 13.83 -3.48
N LEU A 11 -1.22 12.61 -2.99
CA LEU A 11 -0.58 12.29 -1.71
C LEU A 11 0.95 12.14 -1.83
N GLY A 12 1.55 12.45 -2.99
CA GLY A 12 2.99 12.32 -3.20
C GLY A 12 3.49 10.88 -3.34
N VAL A 13 2.60 9.92 -3.60
CA VAL A 13 2.95 8.50 -3.69
C VAL A 13 3.36 8.13 -5.11
N GLN A 14 4.53 7.52 -5.24
CA GLN A 14 4.97 6.82 -6.45
C GLN A 14 4.48 5.36 -6.38
N VAL A 15 3.75 4.93 -7.39
CA VAL A 15 3.34 3.52 -7.54
C VAL A 15 4.30 2.82 -8.47
N LEU A 16 4.77 1.64 -8.07
CA LEU A 16 5.53 0.70 -8.88
C LEU A 16 4.83 -0.67 -8.82
N ALA A 17 4.73 -1.36 -9.94
CA ALA A 17 4.37 -2.77 -9.98
C ALA A 17 5.58 -3.59 -10.39
N MET A 18 5.69 -4.82 -9.90
CA MET A 18 6.79 -5.72 -10.24
C MET A 18 6.28 -7.15 -10.37
N SER A 19 6.86 -7.89 -11.28
CA SER A 19 6.70 -9.34 -11.38
C SER A 19 7.96 -9.98 -11.98
N THR A 20 8.00 -11.31 -11.98
CA THR A 20 9.07 -12.08 -12.62
C THR A 20 8.99 -12.06 -14.14
N ASP A 21 7.89 -11.54 -14.71
CA ASP A 21 7.70 -11.42 -16.14
C ASP A 21 8.70 -10.46 -16.80
N SER A 22 8.99 -10.72 -18.07
CA SER A 22 9.84 -9.83 -18.86
C SER A 22 9.11 -8.51 -19.19
N ARG A 23 9.89 -7.45 -19.44
CA ARG A 23 9.35 -6.19 -19.97
C ARG A 23 8.55 -6.34 -21.25
N PHE A 24 8.86 -7.37 -22.06
CA PHE A 24 8.14 -7.66 -23.30
C PHE A 24 6.78 -8.28 -23.02
N SER A 25 6.69 -9.18 -22.03
CA SER A 25 5.41 -9.72 -21.54
C SER A 25 4.54 -8.61 -20.95
N HIS A 26 5.11 -7.72 -20.14
CA HIS A 26 4.40 -6.56 -19.59
C HIS A 26 3.86 -5.64 -20.70
N LYS A 27 4.64 -5.42 -21.78
CA LYS A 27 4.20 -4.61 -22.92
C LYS A 27 2.97 -5.24 -23.59
N VAL A 28 3.04 -6.52 -23.93
CA VAL A 28 1.92 -7.24 -24.57
C VAL A 28 0.70 -7.25 -23.67
N TRP A 29 0.86 -7.54 -22.38
CA TRP A 29 -0.23 -7.51 -21.42
C TRP A 29 -0.88 -6.12 -21.32
N HIS A 30 -0.05 -5.08 -21.29
CA HIS A 30 -0.56 -3.72 -21.30
C HIS A 30 -1.36 -3.39 -22.55
N GLU A 31 -0.84 -3.70 -23.73
CA GLU A 31 -1.46 -3.38 -25.01
C GLU A 31 -2.72 -4.18 -25.27
N GLU A 32 -2.70 -5.49 -24.99
CA GLU A 32 -3.80 -6.38 -25.34
C GLU A 32 -4.91 -6.48 -24.28
N GLU A 33 -4.61 -6.18 -23.03
CA GLU A 33 -5.58 -6.37 -21.96
C GLU A 33 -5.77 -5.12 -21.08
N LEU A 34 -4.69 -4.65 -20.41
CA LEU A 34 -4.83 -3.60 -19.39
C LEU A 34 -5.31 -2.26 -19.96
N SER A 35 -4.90 -1.90 -21.18
CA SER A 35 -5.36 -0.69 -21.86
C SER A 35 -6.86 -0.73 -22.20
N LYS A 36 -7.41 -1.93 -22.36
CA LYS A 36 -8.86 -2.14 -22.60
C LYS A 36 -9.67 -2.10 -21.29
N MET A 37 -9.05 -2.48 -20.18
CA MET A 37 -9.67 -2.43 -18.85
C MET A 37 -9.66 -1.03 -18.24
N VAL A 38 -8.64 -0.23 -18.53
CA VAL A 38 -8.45 1.11 -17.98
C VAL A 38 -8.24 2.10 -19.12
N PRO A 39 -9.14 3.06 -19.34
CA PRO A 39 -8.94 4.09 -20.35
C PRO A 39 -7.60 4.82 -20.14
N GLY A 40 -6.76 4.86 -21.17
CA GLY A 40 -5.42 5.42 -21.10
C GLY A 40 -4.33 4.47 -20.56
N GLY A 41 -4.69 3.22 -20.25
CA GLY A 41 -3.76 2.19 -19.79
C GLY A 41 -3.32 2.31 -18.34
N ILE A 42 -2.27 1.60 -17.97
CA ILE A 42 -1.72 1.58 -16.61
C ILE A 42 -0.78 2.78 -16.41
N PRO A 43 -1.07 3.71 -15.48
CA PRO A 43 -0.35 4.97 -15.34
C PRO A 43 0.85 4.90 -14.37
N TYR A 44 1.49 3.73 -14.26
CA TYR A 44 2.68 3.51 -13.42
C TYR A 44 3.61 2.47 -14.06
N PRO A 45 4.93 2.52 -13.74
CA PRO A 45 5.89 1.55 -14.24
C PRO A 45 5.59 0.11 -13.80
N MET A 46 5.78 -0.82 -14.71
CA MET A 46 5.84 -2.26 -14.44
C MET A 46 7.29 -2.73 -14.58
N LEU A 47 7.87 -3.17 -13.47
CA LEU A 47 9.25 -3.59 -13.36
C LEU A 47 9.36 -5.10 -13.59
N SER A 48 10.45 -5.52 -14.21
CA SER A 48 10.78 -6.93 -14.44
C SER A 48 11.83 -7.39 -13.44
N ASP A 49 11.52 -8.39 -12.65
CA ASP A 49 12.45 -9.10 -11.76
C ASP A 49 12.69 -10.52 -12.26
N ALA A 50 13.25 -10.64 -13.45
CA ALA A 50 13.56 -11.93 -14.05
C ALA A 50 14.52 -12.74 -13.14
N GLY A 51 14.04 -13.90 -12.67
CA GLY A 51 14.74 -14.74 -11.70
C GLY A 51 14.43 -14.45 -10.25
N GLY A 52 13.50 -13.52 -9.93
CA GLY A 52 12.91 -13.35 -8.59
C GLY A 52 13.84 -12.83 -7.51
N LYS A 53 14.96 -12.18 -7.85
CA LYS A 53 15.93 -11.68 -6.84
C LYS A 53 15.34 -10.66 -5.89
N ILE A 54 14.56 -9.73 -6.41
CA ILE A 54 13.90 -8.70 -5.59
C ILE A 54 12.74 -9.32 -4.83
N GLY A 55 11.96 -10.19 -5.49
CA GLY A 55 10.90 -10.95 -4.83
C GLY A 55 11.39 -11.76 -3.63
N GLN A 56 12.57 -12.38 -3.73
CA GLN A 56 13.22 -13.08 -2.61
C GLN A 56 13.59 -12.10 -1.47
N LEU A 57 14.17 -10.94 -1.77
CA LEU A 57 14.49 -9.93 -0.76
C LEU A 57 13.24 -9.41 -0.02
N TYR A 58 12.13 -9.30 -0.72
CA TYR A 58 10.85 -8.88 -0.13
C TYR A 58 10.06 -10.06 0.49
N GLY A 59 10.55 -11.28 0.40
CA GLY A 59 9.91 -12.47 0.96
C GLY A 59 8.61 -12.85 0.27
N VAL A 60 8.46 -12.55 -1.02
CA VAL A 60 7.26 -12.82 -1.82
C VAL A 60 7.49 -13.73 -3.02
N TYR A 61 8.72 -14.18 -3.25
CA TYR A 61 9.03 -15.11 -4.31
C TYR A 61 8.70 -16.54 -3.88
N ASP A 62 7.89 -17.23 -4.68
CA ASP A 62 7.61 -18.67 -4.52
C ASP A 62 8.53 -19.47 -5.43
N GLU A 63 9.51 -20.13 -4.84
CA GLU A 63 10.49 -20.93 -5.56
C GLU A 63 9.85 -22.13 -6.29
N ALA A 64 8.77 -22.69 -5.78
CA ALA A 64 8.11 -23.84 -6.38
C ALA A 64 7.42 -23.49 -7.70
N SER A 65 6.80 -22.32 -7.78
CA SER A 65 6.12 -21.84 -8.99
C SER A 65 7.00 -20.91 -9.85
N GLY A 66 8.11 -20.40 -9.32
CA GLY A 66 9.01 -19.46 -10.00
C GLY A 66 8.43 -18.06 -10.20
N VAL A 67 7.45 -17.66 -9.39
CA VAL A 67 6.76 -16.36 -9.49
C VAL A 67 6.58 -15.69 -8.15
N ASP A 68 6.31 -14.38 -8.16
CA ASP A 68 5.95 -13.66 -6.96
C ASP A 68 4.48 -13.90 -6.57
N ILE A 69 4.24 -14.13 -5.28
CA ILE A 69 2.91 -14.06 -4.68
C ILE A 69 2.43 -12.61 -4.54
N ARG A 70 1.18 -12.40 -4.12
CA ARG A 70 0.56 -11.07 -4.06
C ARG A 70 1.07 -10.22 -2.90
N GLY A 71 2.24 -9.61 -3.07
CA GLY A 71 2.81 -8.64 -2.10
C GLY A 71 2.39 -7.19 -2.39
N ARG A 72 2.26 -6.39 -1.32
CA ARG A 72 2.12 -4.94 -1.34
C ARG A 72 2.93 -4.36 -0.19
N PHE A 73 3.72 -3.35 -0.48
CA PHE A 73 4.61 -2.71 0.47
C PHE A 73 4.40 -1.20 0.44
N LEU A 74 4.27 -0.58 1.59
CA LEU A 74 4.31 0.87 1.77
C LEU A 74 5.69 1.23 2.29
N ILE A 75 6.42 1.99 1.50
CA ILE A 75 7.78 2.43 1.79
C ILE A 75 7.73 3.93 1.98
N ASP A 76 8.27 4.42 3.09
CA ASP A 76 8.32 5.84 3.39
C ASP A 76 9.46 6.56 2.64
N PRO A 77 9.53 7.92 2.71
CA PRO A 77 10.60 8.67 2.06
C PRO A 77 12.02 8.37 2.55
N ASP A 78 12.18 7.73 3.71
CA ASP A 78 13.48 7.32 4.25
C ASP A 78 13.88 5.91 3.77
N GLY A 79 13.04 5.25 2.93
CA GLY A 79 13.28 3.92 2.41
C GLY A 79 12.87 2.80 3.38
N VAL A 80 12.12 3.10 4.43
CA VAL A 80 11.68 2.13 5.44
C VAL A 80 10.29 1.59 5.08
N ILE A 81 10.14 0.26 5.14
CA ILE A 81 8.84 -0.41 4.97
C ILE A 81 7.99 -0.13 6.22
N GLN A 82 6.92 0.62 6.05
CA GLN A 82 5.96 0.96 7.11
C GLN A 82 4.81 -0.03 7.21
N ALA A 83 4.43 -0.67 6.10
CA ALA A 83 3.43 -1.72 6.08
C ALA A 83 3.68 -2.70 4.95
N MET A 84 3.30 -3.95 5.16
CA MET A 84 3.28 -4.98 4.13
C MET A 84 1.98 -5.80 4.25
N GLU A 85 1.48 -6.22 3.10
CA GLU A 85 0.35 -7.14 3.00
C GLU A 85 0.69 -8.20 1.97
N VAL A 86 0.63 -9.45 2.37
CA VAL A 86 0.86 -10.59 1.48
C VAL A 86 -0.39 -11.46 1.49
N LEU A 87 -0.98 -11.65 0.32
CA LEU A 87 -2.22 -12.39 0.14
C LEU A 87 -1.98 -13.58 -0.80
N THR A 88 -2.81 -14.61 -0.64
CA THR A 88 -2.88 -15.69 -1.62
C THR A 88 -3.32 -15.14 -2.99
N PRO A 89 -2.90 -15.74 -4.11
CA PRO A 89 -3.24 -15.25 -5.45
C PRO A 89 -4.73 -15.11 -5.72
N ALA A 90 -5.57 -15.89 -5.03
CA ALA A 90 -7.02 -15.89 -5.17
C ALA A 90 -7.72 -14.65 -4.56
N VAL A 91 -7.05 -13.90 -3.69
CA VAL A 91 -7.64 -12.78 -2.95
C VAL A 91 -7.11 -11.45 -3.48
N GLY A 92 -8.02 -10.58 -3.94
CA GLY A 92 -7.69 -9.24 -4.40
C GLY A 92 -7.38 -8.29 -3.23
N ARG A 93 -6.43 -7.37 -3.44
CA ARG A 93 -6.04 -6.36 -2.45
C ARG A 93 -7.02 -5.18 -2.43
N ASN A 94 -7.28 -4.62 -1.26
CA ASN A 94 -8.14 -3.46 -1.10
C ASN A 94 -7.34 -2.15 -1.28
N VAL A 95 -7.60 -1.44 -2.39
CA VAL A 95 -6.92 -0.18 -2.71
C VAL A 95 -7.43 1.00 -1.89
N SER A 96 -8.68 0.97 -1.42
CA SER A 96 -9.21 2.01 -0.52
C SER A 96 -8.53 1.96 0.84
N GLU A 97 -8.25 0.75 1.36
CA GLU A 97 -7.46 0.58 2.58
C GLU A 97 -6.00 1.07 2.39
N LEU A 98 -5.40 0.84 1.21
CA LEU A 98 -4.11 1.40 0.88
C LEU A 98 -4.10 2.93 1.00
N LEU A 99 -5.08 3.61 0.40
CA LEU A 99 -5.21 5.07 0.48
C LEU A 99 -5.36 5.56 1.92
N ARG A 100 -6.18 4.85 2.72
CA ARG A 100 -6.34 5.15 4.14
C ARG A 100 -5.01 5.01 4.90
N GLN A 101 -4.28 3.92 4.69
CA GLN A 101 -2.97 3.67 5.33
C GLN A 101 -1.95 4.74 4.96
N VAL A 102 -1.84 5.12 3.67
CA VAL A 102 -0.94 6.18 3.24
C VAL A 102 -1.21 7.47 4.01
N GLN A 103 -2.46 7.89 4.11
CA GLN A 103 -2.83 9.11 4.83
C GLN A 103 -2.57 8.99 6.33
N ALA A 104 -2.79 7.82 6.94
CA ALA A 104 -2.47 7.56 8.34
C ALA A 104 -0.95 7.69 8.60
N PHE A 105 -0.11 7.06 7.78
CA PHE A 105 1.34 7.16 7.91
C PHE A 105 1.84 8.59 7.70
N GLN A 106 1.28 9.31 6.73
CA GLN A 106 1.64 10.71 6.47
C GLN A 106 1.27 11.61 7.65
N LEU A 107 0.11 11.42 8.27
CA LEU A 107 -0.32 12.14 9.47
C LEU A 107 0.64 11.91 10.64
N VAL A 108 0.93 10.64 10.94
CA VAL A 108 1.86 10.29 12.03
C VAL A 108 3.25 10.86 11.78
N ARG A 109 3.75 10.80 10.53
CA ARG A 109 5.04 11.38 10.16
C ARG A 109 5.03 12.91 10.29
N ALA A 110 3.99 13.58 9.81
CA ALA A 110 3.87 15.05 9.89
C ALA A 110 3.82 15.55 11.34
N SER A 111 3.14 14.82 12.22
CA SER A 111 3.08 15.13 13.66
C SER A 111 4.34 14.69 14.44
N LYS A 112 5.34 14.08 13.76
CA LYS A 112 6.53 13.49 14.41
C LYS A 112 6.16 12.48 15.51
N GLY A 113 5.07 11.74 15.31
CA GLY A 113 4.56 10.75 16.27
C GLY A 113 3.78 11.34 17.46
N ALA A 114 3.54 12.65 17.51
CA ALA A 114 2.72 13.25 18.56
C ALA A 114 1.23 12.88 18.45
N GLU A 115 0.78 12.55 17.24
CA GLU A 115 -0.56 12.06 16.96
C GLU A 115 -0.49 10.66 16.35
N VAL A 116 -1.42 9.80 16.76
CA VAL A 116 -1.57 8.44 16.21
C VAL A 116 -3.00 8.20 15.77
N THR A 117 -3.18 7.31 14.83
CA THR A 117 -4.49 6.93 14.31
C THR A 117 -5.01 5.69 15.02
N PRO A 118 -6.19 5.75 15.65
CA PRO A 118 -6.80 4.55 16.26
C PRO A 118 -7.30 3.56 15.18
N SER A 119 -7.72 2.38 15.62
CA SER A 119 -8.35 1.38 14.75
C SER A 119 -9.53 1.99 14.00
N GLY A 120 -9.68 1.63 12.72
CA GLY A 120 -10.77 2.15 11.88
C GLY A 120 -10.67 3.63 11.49
N TRP A 121 -9.60 4.33 11.90
CA TRP A 121 -9.44 5.74 11.57
C TRP A 121 -9.58 6.01 10.06
N GLN A 122 -10.30 7.08 9.75
CA GLN A 122 -10.45 7.60 8.39
C GLN A 122 -9.96 9.06 8.35
N PRO A 123 -9.51 9.56 7.21
CA PRO A 123 -9.14 10.96 7.05
C PRO A 123 -10.27 11.91 7.52
N GLY A 124 -9.90 12.89 8.36
CA GLY A 124 -10.85 13.81 8.98
C GLY A 124 -11.47 13.34 10.31
N LYS A 125 -11.23 12.10 10.70
CA LYS A 125 -11.66 11.59 12.01
C LYS A 125 -10.64 11.96 13.09
N PRO A 126 -11.06 12.01 14.38
CA PRO A 126 -10.18 12.31 15.49
C PRO A 126 -8.96 11.39 15.57
N THR A 127 -7.84 11.96 15.98
CA THR A 127 -6.60 11.26 16.32
C THR A 127 -6.41 11.16 17.82
N LEU A 128 -5.46 10.34 18.26
CA LEU A 128 -5.08 10.26 19.67
C LEU A 128 -3.73 10.98 19.87
N LYS A 129 -3.66 11.84 20.87
CA LYS A 129 -2.40 12.48 21.30
C LYS A 129 -1.65 11.54 22.21
N VAL A 130 -0.45 11.11 21.79
CA VAL A 130 0.38 10.21 22.60
C VAL A 130 0.92 10.93 23.83
N GLY A 131 0.80 10.31 24.99
CA GLY A 131 1.37 10.88 26.22
C GLY A 131 0.93 10.13 27.48
N PRO A 132 1.64 10.33 28.59
CA PRO A 132 1.33 9.67 29.87
C PRO A 132 -0.10 9.92 30.37
N ALA A 133 -0.70 11.05 30.01
CA ALA A 133 -2.05 11.42 30.42
C ALA A 133 -3.15 10.47 29.89
N LEU A 134 -2.88 9.77 28.77
CA LEU A 134 -3.81 8.81 28.17
C LEU A 134 -3.61 7.37 28.64
N VAL A 135 -2.56 7.08 29.39
CA VAL A 135 -2.32 5.72 29.90
C VAL A 135 -3.49 5.30 30.80
N GLY A 136 -4.17 4.21 30.44
CA GLY A 136 -5.39 3.71 31.11
C GLY A 136 -6.63 4.58 30.92
N LYS A 137 -6.59 5.62 30.06
CA LYS A 137 -7.70 6.57 29.85
C LYS A 137 -8.10 6.76 28.40
N VAL A 138 -7.60 5.93 27.47
CA VAL A 138 -7.92 6.04 26.04
C VAL A 138 -9.44 6.00 25.80
N TRP A 139 -10.18 5.24 26.58
CA TRP A 139 -11.63 5.13 26.53
C TRP A 139 -12.38 6.45 26.74
N THR A 140 -11.74 7.48 27.31
CA THR A 140 -12.34 8.81 27.49
C THR A 140 -12.36 9.65 26.21
N VAL A 141 -11.54 9.29 25.22
CA VAL A 141 -11.36 10.06 23.98
C VAL A 141 -11.59 9.23 22.71
N TRP A 142 -11.70 7.92 22.86
CA TRP A 142 -11.98 7.00 21.76
C TRP A 142 -12.77 5.78 22.25
N SER A 143 -13.73 5.35 21.45
CA SER A 143 -14.54 4.14 21.66
C SER A 143 -14.61 3.32 20.38
N THR A 144 -15.04 2.07 20.49
CA THR A 144 -15.23 1.17 19.36
C THR A 144 -16.23 1.68 18.34
N ASP A 145 -17.22 2.47 18.74
CA ASP A 145 -18.22 3.08 17.85
C ASP A 145 -17.61 4.08 16.87
N LEU A 146 -16.40 4.57 17.15
CA LEU A 146 -15.65 5.47 16.27
C LEU A 146 -14.82 4.71 15.24
N ALA A 147 -14.70 3.40 15.38
CA ALA A 147 -13.89 2.54 14.51
C ALA A 147 -14.63 2.07 13.25
N PHE A 148 -15.99 2.12 13.26
CA PHE A 148 -16.84 1.56 12.20
C PHE A 148 -17.93 2.52 11.75
#